data_8ecdf75da79a7474af58abf2ada06f18
#
_entry.id   8ecdf75da79a7474af58abf2ada06f18
#
_cell.length_a   1.000
_cell.length_b   1.000
_cell.length_c   1.000
_cell.angle_alpha   90.00
_cell.angle_beta   90.00
_cell.angle_gamma   90.00
#
_symmetry.space_group_name_H-M   'P 1'
#
loop_
_entity.id
_entity.type
_entity.pdbx_description
1 polymer ?
#
loop_
_entity_poly.entity_id
_entity_poly.type
_entity_poly.pdbx_seq_one_letter_code
_entity_poly.pdbx_strand_id
1 'polypeptide(L)'
;MRNFSLYLRGNFSELDSVTPIRFAEELKHVEYYVNIEKVRFPDMSVEYDVETTEFVLPALSVQPLVENAIKHGLMRLETGGTVKIHSYETPTHFCVAVTDDGVGFDTNAPVDEKKHVGLRNIRGRLNAMVNGDLVLESIPGVGTKAMIKIPKEVTV
;
A
#
# COMPACT_ATOMS: atom_id res chain seq x y z
N MET A 1 -10.44 2.97 -20.18
CA MET A 1 -10.55 1.54 -20.52
C MET A 1 -9.20 0.93 -20.82
N ARG A 2 -8.41 1.56 -21.66
CA ARG A 2 -7.07 1.06 -21.98
C ARG A 2 -6.16 1.00 -20.74
N ASN A 3 -6.21 2.00 -19.88
CA ASN A 3 -5.43 2.02 -18.65
C ASN A 3 -5.84 0.92 -17.67
N PHE A 4 -7.12 0.63 -17.58
CA PHE A 4 -7.65 -0.42 -16.72
C PHE A 4 -7.20 -1.81 -17.19
N SER A 5 -7.24 -2.07 -18.52
CA SER A 5 -6.80 -3.35 -19.08
C SER A 5 -5.31 -3.57 -18.90
N LEU A 6 -4.49 -2.53 -19.09
CA LEU A 6 -3.04 -2.59 -18.84
C LEU A 6 -2.74 -2.82 -17.38
N TYR A 7 -3.49 -2.15 -16.50
CA TYR A 7 -3.37 -2.31 -15.07
C TYR A 7 -3.65 -3.76 -14.63
N LEU A 8 -4.77 -4.34 -15.06
CA LEU A 8 -5.10 -5.73 -14.73
C LEU A 8 -4.07 -6.71 -15.29
N ARG A 9 -3.65 -6.50 -16.53
CA ARG A 9 -2.69 -7.37 -17.20
C ARG A 9 -1.32 -7.32 -16.53
N GLY A 10 -0.86 -6.14 -16.17
CA GLY A 10 0.38 -5.97 -15.43
C GLY A 10 0.34 -6.66 -14.07
N ASN A 11 -0.75 -6.47 -13.32
CA ASN A 11 -0.91 -7.08 -12.01
C ASN A 11 -0.96 -8.60 -12.08
N PHE A 12 -1.62 -9.17 -13.08
CA PHE A 12 -1.65 -10.62 -13.25
C PHE A 12 -0.29 -11.20 -13.59
N SER A 13 0.46 -10.58 -14.48
CA SER A 13 1.82 -11.00 -14.82
C SER A 13 2.73 -10.95 -13.58
N GLU A 14 2.61 -9.91 -12.79
CA GLU A 14 3.43 -9.70 -11.59
C GLU A 14 3.06 -10.65 -10.47
N LEU A 15 1.78 -11.05 -10.34
CA LEU A 15 1.34 -12.03 -9.33
C LEU A 15 1.95 -13.41 -9.57
N ASP A 16 2.15 -13.77 -10.83
CA ASP A 16 2.78 -15.04 -11.20
C ASP A 16 4.30 -14.97 -11.12
N SER A 17 4.86 -13.77 -10.97
CA SER A 17 6.31 -13.57 -10.90
C SER A 17 6.82 -13.87 -9.50
N VAL A 18 7.86 -14.68 -9.41
CA VAL A 18 8.60 -14.91 -8.16
C VAL A 18 9.69 -13.86 -7.95
N THR A 19 9.86 -12.94 -8.91
CA THR A 19 10.90 -11.90 -8.87
C THR A 19 10.29 -10.61 -8.32
N PRO A 20 10.91 -9.99 -7.30
CA PRO A 20 10.47 -8.68 -6.83
C PRO A 20 10.60 -7.62 -7.92
N ILE A 21 9.75 -6.63 -7.88
CA ILE A 21 9.81 -5.49 -8.80
C ILE A 21 10.40 -4.28 -8.07
N ARG A 22 10.83 -3.30 -8.85
CA ARG A 22 11.33 -2.05 -8.29
C ARG A 22 10.18 -1.24 -7.71
N PHE A 23 10.43 -0.59 -6.57
CA PHE A 23 9.41 0.25 -5.95
C PHE A 23 8.89 1.34 -6.91
N ALA A 24 9.76 1.89 -7.75
CA ALA A 24 9.34 2.88 -8.75
C ALA A 24 8.26 2.36 -9.70
N GLU A 25 8.30 1.07 -10.04
CA GLU A 25 7.27 0.44 -10.88
C GLU A 25 5.96 0.24 -10.13
N GLU A 26 6.04 -0.22 -8.89
CA GLU A 26 4.86 -0.34 -8.04
C GLU A 26 4.19 1.03 -7.84
N LEU A 27 4.99 2.08 -7.63
CA LEU A 27 4.49 3.43 -7.44
C LEU A 27 3.72 3.95 -8.66
N LYS A 28 4.17 3.60 -9.87
CA LYS A 28 3.43 3.95 -11.09
C LYS A 28 2.06 3.30 -11.13
N HIS A 29 1.95 2.04 -10.71
CA HIS A 29 0.68 1.34 -10.64
C HIS A 29 -0.25 2.01 -9.61
N VAL A 30 0.30 2.43 -8.48
CA VAL A 30 -0.44 3.18 -7.46
C VAL A 30 -0.96 4.51 -8.03
N GLU A 31 -0.13 5.24 -8.75
CA GLU A 31 -0.52 6.51 -9.38
C GLU A 31 -1.66 6.33 -10.39
N TYR A 32 -1.62 5.29 -11.21
CA TYR A 32 -2.70 4.98 -12.15
C TYR A 32 -4.01 4.72 -11.40
N TYR A 33 -3.96 3.91 -10.36
CA TYR A 33 -5.15 3.61 -9.55
C TYR A 33 -5.70 4.89 -8.90
N VAL A 34 -4.85 5.68 -8.30
CA VAL A 34 -5.24 6.94 -7.63
C VAL A 34 -5.89 7.89 -8.63
N ASN A 35 -5.33 8.04 -9.83
CA ASN A 35 -5.87 8.93 -10.84
C ASN A 35 -7.28 8.52 -11.27
N ILE A 36 -7.54 7.22 -11.38
CA ILE A 36 -8.88 6.70 -11.67
C ILE A 36 -9.85 7.04 -10.54
N GLU A 37 -9.44 6.80 -9.29
CA GLU A 37 -10.30 7.04 -8.13
C GLU A 37 -10.56 8.53 -7.88
N LYS A 38 -9.61 9.41 -8.22
CA LYS A 38 -9.80 10.86 -8.09
C LYS A 38 -10.87 11.41 -9.01
N VAL A 39 -11.10 10.80 -10.16
CA VAL A 39 -12.20 11.16 -11.06
C VAL A 39 -13.55 10.89 -10.38
N ARG A 40 -13.65 9.75 -9.65
CA ARG A 40 -14.87 9.37 -8.94
C ARG A 40 -15.05 10.11 -7.63
N PHE A 41 -13.96 10.45 -6.96
CA PHE A 41 -13.95 11.06 -5.62
C PHE A 41 -13.03 12.30 -5.63
N PRO A 42 -13.51 13.41 -6.24
CA PRO A 42 -12.66 14.60 -6.42
C PRO A 42 -12.27 15.30 -5.12
N ASP A 43 -12.98 15.06 -4.03
CA ASP A 43 -12.66 15.64 -2.72
C ASP A 43 -11.56 14.90 -1.97
N MET A 44 -11.14 13.75 -2.48
CA MET A 44 -10.05 12.97 -1.93
C MET A 44 -8.70 13.60 -2.26
N SER A 45 -7.80 13.66 -1.29
CA SER A 45 -6.41 14.09 -1.48
C SER A 45 -5.46 12.92 -1.34
N VAL A 46 -4.47 12.85 -2.22
CA VAL A 46 -3.39 11.86 -2.10
C VAL A 46 -2.07 12.61 -2.16
N GLU A 47 -1.25 12.41 -1.15
CA GLU A 47 0.06 13.04 -1.04
C GLU A 47 1.17 11.99 -1.19
N TYR A 48 2.21 12.33 -1.91
CA TYR A 48 3.38 11.47 -2.14
C TYR A 48 4.60 12.15 -1.53
N ASP A 49 5.23 11.48 -0.57
CA ASP A 49 6.50 11.92 0.01
C ASP A 49 7.51 10.78 -0.21
N VAL A 50 8.17 10.80 -1.36
CA VAL A 50 9.03 9.74 -1.82
C VAL A 50 10.48 10.16 -1.62
N GLU A 51 11.10 9.71 -0.53
CA GLU A 51 12.48 10.02 -0.23
C GLU A 51 13.44 9.01 -0.83
N THR A 52 12.97 7.78 -1.11
CA THR A 52 13.79 6.75 -1.75
C THR A 52 12.94 5.85 -2.65
N THR A 53 13.53 5.39 -3.75
CA THR A 53 12.97 4.37 -4.62
C THR A 53 13.95 3.22 -4.84
N GLU A 54 15.08 3.22 -4.14
CA GLU A 54 16.22 2.34 -4.38
C GLU A 54 16.06 0.98 -3.70
N PHE A 55 14.90 0.34 -3.86
CA PHE A 55 14.64 -0.97 -3.30
C PHE A 55 13.62 -1.73 -4.16
N VAL A 56 13.53 -3.03 -3.90
CA VAL A 56 12.60 -3.94 -4.57
C VAL A 56 11.65 -4.54 -3.54
N LEU A 57 10.46 -4.91 -4.01
CA LEU A 57 9.45 -5.55 -3.18
C LEU A 57 8.55 -6.40 -4.09
N PRO A 58 7.78 -7.35 -3.51
CA PRO A 58 6.82 -8.09 -4.32
C PRO A 58 5.80 -7.14 -4.96
N ALA A 59 5.41 -7.43 -6.19
CA ALA A 59 4.34 -6.69 -6.85
C ALA A 59 3.06 -6.74 -6.00
N LEU A 60 2.26 -5.68 -6.07
CA LEU A 60 1.02 -5.56 -5.30
C LEU A 60 1.24 -5.62 -3.78
N SER A 61 2.31 -4.99 -3.32
CA SER A 61 2.55 -4.80 -1.88
C SER A 61 1.96 -3.49 -1.38
N VAL A 62 2.18 -2.40 -2.09
CA VAL A 62 1.74 -1.04 -1.68
C VAL A 62 0.33 -0.74 -2.18
N GLN A 63 0.03 -1.09 -3.42
CA GLN A 63 -1.24 -0.75 -4.04
C GLN A 63 -2.46 -1.23 -3.26
N PRO A 64 -2.52 -2.49 -2.78
CA PRO A 64 -3.67 -2.91 -1.97
C PRO A 64 -3.81 -2.11 -0.67
N LEU A 65 -2.72 -1.61 -0.10
CA LEU A 65 -2.77 -0.75 1.08
C LEU A 65 -3.40 0.60 0.75
N VAL A 66 -3.08 1.16 -0.41
CA VAL A 66 -3.68 2.40 -0.90
C VAL A 66 -5.16 2.18 -1.22
N GLU A 67 -5.50 1.06 -1.86
CA GLU A 67 -6.90 0.71 -2.14
C GLU A 67 -7.71 0.60 -0.85
N ASN A 68 -7.17 -0.05 0.17
CA ASN A 68 -7.83 -0.17 1.47
C ASN A 68 -8.01 1.20 2.14
N ALA A 69 -6.99 2.05 2.08
CA ALA A 69 -7.07 3.40 2.63
C ALA A 69 -8.20 4.20 1.98
N ILE A 70 -8.33 4.12 0.66
CA ILE A 70 -9.37 4.83 -0.07
C ILE A 70 -10.75 4.21 0.20
N LYS A 71 -10.90 2.90 0.01
CA LYS A 71 -12.21 2.23 0.09
C LYS A 71 -12.75 2.12 1.50
N HIS A 72 -11.92 1.79 2.46
CA HIS A 72 -12.33 1.53 3.83
C HIS A 72 -12.08 2.72 4.77
N GLY A 73 -11.20 3.63 4.38
CA GLY A 73 -10.91 4.84 5.13
C GLY A 73 -11.72 6.04 4.63
N LEU A 74 -11.36 6.54 3.45
CA LEU A 74 -11.83 7.85 2.97
C LEU A 74 -13.24 7.86 2.40
N MET A 75 -13.66 6.79 1.71
CA MET A 75 -15.00 6.74 1.09
C MET A 75 -16.14 6.82 2.09
N ARG A 76 -15.86 6.54 3.36
CA ARG A 76 -16.86 6.63 4.44
C ARG A 76 -16.89 8.00 5.09
N LEU A 77 -16.03 8.93 4.66
CA LEU A 77 -16.02 10.29 5.15
C LEU A 77 -16.81 11.20 4.21
N GLU A 78 -17.68 12.05 4.77
CA GLU A 78 -18.43 13.02 3.99
C GLU A 78 -17.55 14.12 3.40
N THR A 79 -16.43 14.40 4.05
CA THR A 79 -15.54 15.52 3.70
C THR A 79 -14.35 15.12 2.84
N GLY A 80 -14.32 13.89 2.31
CA GLY A 80 -13.16 13.37 1.62
C GLY A 80 -12.12 12.89 2.61
N GLY A 81 -10.90 13.35 2.51
CA GLY A 81 -9.81 12.95 3.39
C GLY A 81 -8.52 12.82 2.62
N THR A 82 -7.45 12.43 3.29
CA THR A 82 -6.12 12.39 2.73
C THR A 82 -5.47 11.03 2.94
N VAL A 83 -4.88 10.48 1.87
CA VAL A 83 -3.97 9.34 1.94
C VAL A 83 -2.57 9.87 1.69
N LYS A 84 -1.63 9.52 2.54
CA LYS A 84 -0.22 9.86 2.36
C LYS A 84 0.60 8.60 2.13
N ILE A 85 1.40 8.61 1.09
CA ILE A 85 2.33 7.53 0.76
C ILE A 85 3.73 8.08 0.99
N HIS A 86 4.42 7.52 1.98
CA HIS A 86 5.74 7.99 2.39
C HIS A 86 6.75 6.85 2.28
N SER A 87 7.78 7.01 1.46
CA SER A 87 8.90 6.08 1.41
C SER A 87 10.14 6.75 1.95
N TYR A 88 10.88 6.02 2.78
CA TYR A 88 12.11 6.53 3.40
C TYR A 88 13.01 5.36 3.75
N GLU A 89 14.24 5.66 4.10
CA GLU A 89 15.17 4.64 4.58
C GLU A 89 15.73 4.98 5.93
N THR A 90 16.00 3.92 6.69
CA THR A 90 16.75 3.98 7.95
C THR A 90 18.11 3.32 7.70
N PRO A 91 19.04 3.31 8.67
CA PRO A 91 20.31 2.58 8.50
C PRO A 91 20.13 1.09 8.21
N THR A 92 19.00 0.49 8.61
CA THR A 92 18.78 -0.96 8.50
C THR A 92 17.64 -1.37 7.57
N HIS A 93 16.74 -0.46 7.22
CA HIS A 93 15.52 -0.81 6.47
C HIS A 93 15.16 0.23 5.43
N PHE A 94 14.48 -0.25 4.37
CA PHE A 94 13.65 0.58 3.51
C PHE A 94 12.21 0.50 4.02
N CYS A 95 11.54 1.63 4.09
CA CYS A 95 10.19 1.71 4.66
C CYS A 95 9.23 2.38 3.69
N VAL A 96 8.00 1.86 3.61
CA VAL A 96 6.89 2.52 2.90
C VAL A 96 5.71 2.57 3.86
N ALA A 97 5.25 3.77 4.18
CA ALA A 97 4.08 3.98 5.02
C ALA A 97 2.92 4.52 4.19
N VAL A 98 1.76 3.88 4.31
CA VAL A 98 0.50 4.36 3.74
C VAL A 98 -0.39 4.76 4.91
N THR A 99 -0.67 6.04 5.02
CA THR A 99 -1.42 6.62 6.14
C THR A 99 -2.68 7.28 5.61
N ASP A 100 -3.82 7.04 6.25
CA ASP A 100 -5.05 7.75 5.95
C ASP A 100 -5.63 8.37 7.23
N ASP A 101 -6.38 9.45 7.05
CA ASP A 101 -7.14 10.10 8.12
C ASP A 101 -8.62 9.72 8.07
N GLY A 102 -8.89 8.51 7.61
CA GLY A 102 -10.24 7.98 7.47
C GLY A 102 -10.86 7.52 8.79
N VAL A 103 -11.85 6.65 8.67
CA VAL A 103 -12.64 6.21 9.84
C VAL A 103 -11.87 5.32 10.80
N GLY A 104 -10.78 4.70 10.35
CA GLY A 104 -10.04 3.75 11.18
C GLY A 104 -10.86 2.52 11.54
N PHE A 105 -10.27 1.65 12.34
CA PHE A 105 -10.95 0.48 12.88
C PHE A 105 -10.28 0.04 14.18
N ASP A 106 -11.00 -0.75 14.97
CA ASP A 106 -10.46 -1.32 16.19
C ASP A 106 -9.70 -2.60 15.84
N THR A 107 -8.39 -2.60 16.07
CA THR A 107 -7.53 -3.76 15.79
C THR A 107 -7.81 -4.96 16.68
N ASN A 108 -8.53 -4.75 17.79
CA ASN A 108 -8.95 -5.81 18.70
C ASN A 108 -10.37 -6.33 18.41
N ALA A 109 -11.09 -5.70 17.47
CA ALA A 109 -12.42 -6.14 17.09
C ALA A 109 -12.40 -7.43 16.27
N PRO A 110 -13.53 -8.18 16.21
CA PRO A 110 -13.63 -9.34 15.32
C PRO A 110 -13.32 -8.95 13.88
N VAL A 111 -12.55 -9.76 13.23
CA VAL A 111 -11.90 -9.49 11.97
C VAL A 111 -12.86 -9.71 10.80
N ASP A 112 -12.89 -8.77 9.87
CA ASP A 112 -13.39 -9.03 8.52
C ASP A 112 -12.36 -9.94 7.83
N GLU A 113 -12.69 -11.21 7.65
CA GLU A 113 -11.80 -12.21 7.08
C GLU A 113 -11.28 -11.84 5.70
N LYS A 114 -12.10 -11.20 4.86
CA LYS A 114 -11.69 -10.78 3.52
C LYS A 114 -10.59 -9.74 3.56
N LYS A 115 -10.68 -8.78 4.46
CA LYS A 115 -9.68 -7.74 4.65
C LYS A 115 -8.37 -8.33 5.18
N HIS A 116 -8.45 -9.25 6.12
CA HIS A 116 -7.29 -9.88 6.73
C HIS A 116 -6.58 -10.88 5.82
N VAL A 117 -7.31 -11.56 4.93
CA VAL A 117 -6.69 -12.44 3.93
C VAL A 117 -5.76 -11.63 3.01
N GLY A 118 -6.22 -10.47 2.54
CA GLY A 118 -5.39 -9.59 1.72
C GLY A 118 -4.13 -9.13 2.43
N LEU A 119 -4.25 -8.69 3.67
CA LEU A 119 -3.11 -8.22 4.47
C LEU A 119 -2.14 -9.37 4.79
N ARG A 120 -2.64 -10.56 5.14
CA ARG A 120 -1.80 -11.73 5.38
C ARG A 120 -1.04 -12.14 4.13
N ASN A 121 -1.66 -12.07 2.96
CA ASN A 121 -1.01 -12.39 1.69
C ASN A 121 0.13 -11.42 1.39
N ILE A 122 -0.07 -10.13 1.64
CA ILE A 122 0.98 -9.12 1.48
C ILE A 122 2.14 -9.43 2.43
N ARG A 123 1.85 -9.64 3.70
CA ARG A 123 2.87 -9.95 4.70
C ARG A 123 3.64 -11.21 4.34
N GLY A 124 2.93 -12.27 3.92
CA GLY A 124 3.55 -13.54 3.51
C GLY A 124 4.51 -13.38 2.35
N ARG A 125 4.11 -12.61 1.32
CA ARG A 125 4.97 -12.36 0.16
C ARG A 125 6.18 -11.51 0.54
N LEU A 126 5.99 -10.47 1.35
CA LEU A 126 7.10 -9.64 1.84
C LEU A 126 8.11 -10.48 2.60
N ASN A 127 7.62 -11.34 3.49
CA ASN A 127 8.48 -12.20 4.29
C ASN A 127 9.26 -13.19 3.42
N ALA A 128 8.56 -13.87 2.50
CA ALA A 128 9.16 -14.91 1.65
C ALA A 128 10.15 -14.35 0.63
N MET A 129 9.89 -13.18 0.05
CA MET A 129 10.65 -12.68 -1.09
C MET A 129 11.75 -11.68 -0.71
N VAL A 130 11.53 -10.88 0.32
CA VAL A 130 12.47 -9.79 0.68
C VAL A 130 12.77 -9.71 2.18
N ASN A 131 12.37 -10.72 2.95
CA ASN A 131 12.47 -10.74 4.41
C ASN A 131 11.79 -9.53 5.07
N GLY A 132 10.78 -9.00 4.41
CA GLY A 132 10.07 -7.83 4.87
C GLY A 132 8.93 -8.17 5.81
N ASP A 133 8.35 -7.13 6.42
CA ASP A 133 7.18 -7.25 7.27
C ASP A 133 6.21 -6.11 7.03
N LEU A 134 4.98 -6.31 7.48
CA LEU A 134 3.91 -5.32 7.41
C LEU A 134 3.37 -5.08 8.81
N VAL A 135 3.41 -3.83 9.25
CA VAL A 135 2.89 -3.40 10.54
C VAL A 135 1.64 -2.53 10.29
N LEU A 136 0.56 -2.86 10.97
CA LEU A 136 -0.71 -2.15 10.81
C LEU A 136 -1.11 -1.52 12.14
N GLU A 137 -1.38 -0.21 12.12
CA GLU A 137 -1.89 0.54 13.25
C GLU A 137 -3.17 1.26 12.82
N SER A 138 -4.23 1.18 13.62
CA SER A 138 -5.49 1.86 13.32
C SER A 138 -6.18 2.28 14.60
N ILE A 139 -6.78 3.46 14.57
CA ILE A 139 -7.53 4.01 15.70
C ILE A 139 -8.88 4.49 15.16
N PRO A 140 -10.02 3.97 15.70
CA PRO A 140 -11.33 4.41 15.26
C PRO A 140 -11.48 5.94 15.39
N GLY A 141 -11.98 6.56 14.33
CA GLY A 141 -12.19 8.00 14.26
C GLY A 141 -10.93 8.82 13.98
N VAL A 142 -9.78 8.19 13.89
CA VAL A 142 -8.49 8.88 13.62
C VAL A 142 -7.93 8.48 12.26
N GLY A 143 -7.84 7.18 11.98
CA GLY A 143 -7.33 6.68 10.71
C GLY A 143 -6.48 5.43 10.86
N THR A 144 -5.80 5.09 9.77
CA THR A 144 -5.00 3.86 9.67
C THR A 144 -3.61 4.17 9.12
N LYS A 145 -2.61 3.47 9.63
CA LYS A 145 -1.25 3.49 9.11
C LYS A 145 -0.80 2.06 8.84
N ALA A 146 -0.44 1.78 7.61
CA ALA A 146 0.16 0.51 7.20
C ALA A 146 1.60 0.76 6.80
N MET A 147 2.55 0.05 7.41
CA MET A 147 3.97 0.26 7.15
C MET A 147 4.64 -1.03 6.70
N ILE A 148 5.25 -0.98 5.52
CA ILE A 148 6.11 -2.03 5.00
C ILE A 148 7.55 -1.72 5.43
N LYS A 149 8.22 -2.72 5.98
CA LYS A 149 9.64 -2.64 6.36
C LYS A 149 10.41 -3.73 5.64
N ILE A 150 11.44 -3.36 4.92
CA ILE A 150 12.29 -4.28 4.16
C ILE A 150 13.71 -4.12 4.63
N PRO A 151 14.34 -5.17 5.22
CA PRO A 151 15.73 -5.07 5.66
C PRO A 151 16.65 -4.79 4.50
N LYS A 152 17.63 -3.92 4.72
CA LYS A 152 18.72 -3.74 3.76
C LYS A 152 19.60 -4.98 3.78
N GLU A 153 20.06 -5.40 2.61
CA GLU A 153 20.97 -6.54 2.54
C GLU A 153 22.25 -6.23 3.28
N VAL A 154 22.64 -7.18 4.13
CA VAL A 154 23.94 -7.09 4.80
C VAL A 154 24.98 -7.61 3.81
N THR A 155 25.77 -6.70 3.29
CA THR A 155 26.95 -7.08 2.50
C THR A 155 28.01 -7.60 3.47
N VAL A 156 28.25 -8.88 3.38
CA VAL A 156 29.34 -9.52 4.13
C VAL A 156 30.64 -9.38 3.37
#